data_50f316c64fcf38abbc61349f33532afc
#
_entry.id   50f316c64fcf38abbc61349f33532afc
#
_cell.length_a   1.000
_cell.length_b   1.000
_cell.length_c   1.000
_cell.angle_alpha   90.00
_cell.angle_beta   90.00
_cell.angle_gamma   90.00
#
_symmetry.space_group_name_H-M   'P 1'
#
loop_
_entity.id
_entity.type
_entity.pdbx_description
1 polymer ?
#
loop_
_entity_poly.entity_id
_entity_poly.type
_entity_poly.pdbx_seq_one_letter_code
_entity_poly.pdbx_strand_id
1 'polypeptide(L)'
;MSILPGWHPIAVHFPLALVLTATGMLLAARLLRSERHAAILATAGTWNLCLGTFAALIAIGTGLAAVLHVNVGVAAHLAISVHLRWAIFTTLALVLLAVWRGAGSAPDSRPSWLFMSLLLAATAALIVTGYRGGENVYRYGVGVQAEAPTGGAH
;
A
#
# COMPACT_ATOMS: atom_id res chain seq x y z
N MET A 1 -15.88 -22.05 6.36
CA MET A 1 -14.68 -21.42 5.80
C MET A 1 -14.88 -19.90 5.84
N SER A 2 -14.26 -19.18 6.76
CA SER A 2 -14.33 -17.72 6.79
C SER A 2 -13.35 -17.18 5.75
N ILE A 3 -13.87 -16.57 4.69
CA ILE A 3 -13.10 -16.10 3.52
C ILE A 3 -12.34 -14.80 3.82
N LEU A 4 -12.67 -14.09 4.90
CA LEU A 4 -12.19 -12.75 5.20
C LEU A 4 -10.68 -12.61 5.49
N PRO A 5 -9.98 -13.50 6.22
CA PRO A 5 -8.54 -13.38 6.42
C PRO A 5 -7.72 -13.51 5.14
N GLY A 6 -8.23 -14.25 4.15
CA GLY A 6 -7.53 -14.48 2.88
C GLY A 6 -7.54 -13.31 1.90
N TRP A 7 -8.42 -12.31 2.06
CA TRP A 7 -8.53 -11.17 1.13
C TRP A 7 -7.46 -10.10 1.36
N HIS A 8 -7.01 -9.89 2.58
CA HIS A 8 -6.03 -8.86 2.89
C HIS A 8 -4.70 -9.04 2.14
N PRO A 9 -4.07 -10.24 2.10
CA PRO A 9 -2.85 -10.46 1.31
C PRO A 9 -3.02 -10.18 -0.18
N ILE A 10 -4.21 -10.42 -0.74
CA ILE A 10 -4.50 -10.11 -2.14
C ILE A 10 -4.65 -8.59 -2.31
N ALA A 11 -5.41 -7.95 -1.42
CA ALA A 11 -5.72 -6.53 -1.51
C ALA A 11 -4.46 -5.63 -1.44
N VAL A 12 -3.45 -5.98 -0.63
CA VAL A 12 -2.24 -5.16 -0.44
C VAL A 12 -1.34 -5.06 -1.67
N HIS A 13 -1.46 -5.97 -2.63
CA HIS A 13 -0.67 -5.91 -3.86
C HIS A 13 -1.09 -4.76 -4.77
N PHE A 14 -2.37 -4.39 -4.77
CA PHE A 14 -2.87 -3.31 -5.62
C PHE A 14 -2.30 -1.93 -5.25
N PRO A 15 -2.37 -1.46 -3.99
CA PRO A 15 -1.77 -0.16 -3.65
C PRO A 15 -0.27 -0.15 -3.91
N LEU A 16 0.45 -1.24 -3.62
CA LEU A 16 1.87 -1.31 -3.85
C LEU A 16 2.20 -1.15 -5.35
N ALA A 17 1.57 -1.93 -6.22
CA ALA A 17 1.80 -1.87 -7.66
C ALA A 17 1.40 -0.50 -8.24
N LEU A 18 0.20 -0.01 -7.92
CA LEU A 18 -0.35 1.22 -8.51
C LEU A 18 0.40 2.47 -8.06
N VAL A 19 0.77 2.57 -6.77
CA VAL A 19 1.51 3.75 -6.26
C VAL A 19 2.94 3.76 -6.77
N LEU A 20 3.63 2.61 -6.84
CA LEU A 20 4.96 2.52 -7.44
C LEU A 20 4.92 2.95 -8.91
N THR A 21 3.96 2.45 -9.68
CA THR A 21 3.77 2.82 -11.09
C THR A 21 3.44 4.30 -11.22
N ALA A 22 2.55 4.84 -10.38
CA ALA A 22 2.22 6.27 -10.35
C ALA A 22 3.45 7.13 -10.11
N THR A 23 4.27 6.75 -9.11
CA THR A 23 5.50 7.47 -8.77
C THR A 23 6.48 7.49 -9.94
N GLY A 24 6.69 6.34 -10.59
CA GLY A 24 7.54 6.24 -11.77
C GLY A 24 7.03 7.09 -12.94
N MET A 25 5.72 7.02 -13.24
CA MET A 25 5.10 7.79 -14.33
C MET A 25 5.17 9.30 -14.07
N LEU A 26 4.85 9.75 -12.85
CA LEU A 26 4.90 11.17 -12.48
C LEU A 26 6.32 11.72 -12.46
N LEU A 27 7.29 10.92 -12.02
CA LEU A 27 8.71 11.27 -12.10
C LEU A 27 9.17 11.40 -13.56
N ALA A 28 8.81 10.41 -14.40
CA ALA A 28 9.11 10.48 -15.84
C ALA A 28 8.45 11.70 -16.50
N ALA A 29 7.19 12.00 -16.18
CA ALA A 29 6.49 13.20 -16.65
C ALA A 29 7.23 14.49 -16.26
N ARG A 30 7.84 14.52 -15.06
CA ARG A 30 8.62 15.68 -14.58
C ARG A 30 9.93 15.86 -15.33
N LEU A 31 10.58 14.75 -15.73
CA LEU A 31 11.92 14.73 -16.32
C LEU A 31 11.92 14.82 -17.85
N LEU A 32 10.87 14.36 -18.52
CA LEU A 32 10.80 14.34 -19.98
C LEU A 32 10.71 15.73 -20.57
N ARG A 33 11.43 15.94 -21.70
CA ARG A 33 11.38 17.20 -22.46
C ARG A 33 10.14 17.33 -23.32
N SER A 34 9.61 16.20 -23.82
CA SER A 34 8.42 16.18 -24.68
C SER A 34 7.16 16.49 -23.88
N GLU A 35 6.50 17.62 -24.16
CA GLU A 35 5.27 18.02 -23.46
C GLU A 35 4.14 17.00 -23.66
N ARG A 36 4.00 16.46 -24.86
CA ARG A 36 2.98 15.47 -25.18
C ARG A 36 3.13 14.20 -24.35
N HIS A 37 4.34 13.63 -24.27
CA HIS A 37 4.60 12.44 -23.49
C HIS A 37 4.53 12.72 -21.99
N ALA A 38 4.98 13.89 -21.56
CA ALA A 38 4.87 14.32 -20.16
C ALA A 38 3.40 14.42 -19.72
N ALA A 39 2.52 15.00 -20.53
CA ALA A 39 1.10 15.11 -20.25
C ALA A 39 0.41 13.73 -20.15
N ILE A 40 0.73 12.82 -21.08
CA ILE A 40 0.18 11.44 -21.04
C ILE A 40 0.59 10.73 -19.77
N LEU A 41 1.88 10.78 -19.41
CA LEU A 41 2.39 10.12 -18.20
C LEU A 41 1.89 10.78 -16.91
N ALA A 42 1.74 12.12 -16.90
CA ALA A 42 1.17 12.84 -15.77
C ALA A 42 -0.29 12.42 -15.54
N THR A 43 -1.08 12.33 -16.59
CA THR A 43 -2.48 11.88 -16.52
C THR A 43 -2.56 10.44 -16.02
N ALA A 44 -1.83 9.51 -16.65
CA ALA A 44 -1.82 8.11 -16.26
C ALA A 44 -1.31 7.92 -14.82
N GLY A 45 -0.24 8.63 -14.43
CA GLY A 45 0.30 8.60 -13.07
C GLY A 45 -0.69 9.14 -12.04
N THR A 46 -1.43 10.19 -12.37
CA THR A 46 -2.47 10.76 -11.48
C THR A 46 -3.59 9.74 -11.25
N TRP A 47 -4.09 9.08 -12.29
CA TRP A 47 -5.10 8.03 -12.14
C TRP A 47 -4.58 6.83 -11.34
N ASN A 48 -3.35 6.38 -11.60
CA ASN A 48 -2.75 5.29 -10.83
C ASN A 48 -2.59 5.66 -9.35
N LEU A 49 -2.25 6.92 -9.03
CA LEU A 49 -2.18 7.39 -7.64
C LEU A 49 -3.57 7.35 -6.97
N CYS A 50 -4.61 7.83 -7.65
CA CYS A 50 -5.97 7.81 -7.12
C CYS A 50 -6.45 6.36 -6.88
N LEU A 51 -6.28 5.49 -7.87
CA LEU A 51 -6.68 4.08 -7.77
C LEU A 51 -5.85 3.33 -6.70
N GLY A 52 -4.55 3.59 -6.62
CA GLY A 52 -3.68 3.01 -5.59
C GLY A 52 -4.05 3.48 -4.20
N THR A 53 -4.43 4.75 -4.04
CA THR A 53 -4.92 5.29 -2.77
C THR A 53 -6.26 4.64 -2.38
N PHE A 54 -7.18 4.49 -3.31
CA PHE A 54 -8.44 3.79 -3.07
C PHE A 54 -8.21 2.33 -2.68
N ALA A 55 -7.30 1.64 -3.37
CA ALA A 55 -6.91 0.28 -3.03
C ALA A 55 -6.26 0.18 -1.63
N ALA A 56 -5.50 1.20 -1.20
CA ALA A 56 -4.93 1.27 0.14
C ALA A 56 -6.01 1.38 1.23
N LEU A 57 -7.08 2.13 0.99
CA LEU A 57 -8.23 2.19 1.89
C LEU A 57 -8.93 0.83 2.03
N ILE A 58 -9.11 0.11 0.90
CA ILE A 58 -9.64 -1.26 0.92
C ILE A 58 -8.70 -2.19 1.70
N ALA A 59 -7.38 -2.07 1.49
CA ALA A 59 -6.41 -2.88 2.21
C ALA A 59 -6.46 -2.65 3.73
N ILE A 60 -6.65 -1.41 4.19
CA ILE A 60 -6.88 -1.12 5.63
C ILE A 60 -8.15 -1.81 6.11
N GLY A 61 -9.27 -1.68 5.39
CA GLY A 61 -10.54 -2.29 5.78
C GLY A 61 -10.43 -3.82 5.91
N THR A 62 -9.83 -4.48 4.92
CA THR A 62 -9.60 -5.94 4.96
C THR A 62 -8.61 -6.35 6.04
N GLY A 63 -7.59 -5.53 6.32
CA GLY A 63 -6.62 -5.76 7.39
C GLY A 63 -7.25 -5.66 8.77
N LEU A 64 -8.08 -4.65 9.03
CA LEU A 64 -8.81 -4.51 10.28
C LEU A 64 -9.78 -5.68 10.49
N ALA A 65 -10.50 -6.08 9.44
CA ALA A 65 -11.37 -7.26 9.50
C ALA A 65 -10.57 -8.54 9.82
N ALA A 66 -9.37 -8.70 9.24
CA ALA A 66 -8.52 -9.85 9.51
C ALA A 66 -8.07 -9.89 10.98
N VAL A 67 -7.67 -8.77 11.57
CA VAL A 67 -7.21 -8.70 12.98
C VAL A 67 -8.30 -9.16 13.96
N LEU A 68 -9.57 -8.91 13.68
CA LEU A 68 -10.69 -9.34 14.52
C LEU A 68 -10.86 -10.87 14.58
N HIS A 69 -10.28 -11.62 13.64
CA HIS A 69 -10.44 -13.06 13.51
C HIS A 69 -9.15 -13.85 13.80
N VAL A 70 -8.05 -13.15 14.13
CA VAL A 70 -6.75 -13.78 14.37
C VAL A 70 -6.46 -13.82 15.86
N ASN A 71 -6.26 -15.04 16.38
CA ASN A 71 -5.83 -15.24 17.77
C ASN A 71 -4.32 -15.47 17.77
N VAL A 72 -3.57 -14.48 18.27
CA VAL A 72 -2.10 -14.48 18.22
C VAL A 72 -1.48 -14.10 19.56
N GLY A 73 -0.26 -14.56 19.81
CA GLY A 73 0.48 -14.24 21.01
C GLY A 73 0.89 -12.76 21.10
N VAL A 74 1.35 -12.34 22.26
CA VAL A 74 1.69 -10.94 22.58
C VAL A 74 2.70 -10.32 21.58
N ALA A 75 3.74 -11.05 21.20
CA ALA A 75 4.76 -10.57 20.26
C ALA A 75 4.17 -10.27 18.88
N ALA A 76 3.29 -11.13 18.38
CA ALA A 76 2.60 -10.93 17.11
C ALA A 76 1.61 -9.75 17.19
N HIS A 77 0.90 -9.58 18.31
CA HIS A 77 0.05 -8.41 18.56
C HIS A 77 0.81 -7.09 18.46
N LEU A 78 2.01 -7.02 19.04
CA LEU A 78 2.88 -5.83 18.94
C LEU A 78 3.30 -5.58 17.49
N ALA A 79 3.71 -6.62 16.76
CA ALA A 79 4.11 -6.51 15.36
C ALA A 79 2.96 -6.04 14.46
N ILE A 80 1.74 -6.58 14.64
CA ILE A 80 0.52 -6.15 13.97
C ILE A 80 0.23 -4.67 14.25
N SER A 81 0.36 -4.23 15.50
CA SER A 81 0.09 -2.84 15.88
C SER A 81 1.08 -1.85 15.24
N VAL A 82 2.35 -2.24 15.10
CA VAL A 82 3.36 -1.44 14.39
C VAL A 82 3.02 -1.35 12.91
N HIS A 83 2.70 -2.50 12.26
CA HIS A 83 2.29 -2.52 10.86
C HIS A 83 1.05 -1.65 10.62
N LEU A 84 0.03 -1.73 11.47
CA LEU A 84 -1.20 -0.94 11.37
C LEU A 84 -0.92 0.57 11.43
N ARG A 85 -0.05 1.01 12.35
CA ARG A 85 0.36 2.43 12.44
C ARG A 85 1.01 2.90 11.13
N TRP A 86 1.93 2.12 10.58
CA TRP A 86 2.56 2.42 9.29
C TRP A 86 1.53 2.46 8.17
N ALA A 87 0.60 1.50 8.13
CA ALA A 87 -0.46 1.45 7.12
C ALA A 87 -1.37 2.69 7.18
N ILE A 88 -1.82 3.09 8.37
CA ILE A 88 -2.65 4.28 8.56
C ILE A 88 -1.90 5.54 8.14
N PHE A 89 -0.67 5.74 8.63
CA PHE A 89 0.15 6.90 8.29
C PHE A 89 0.38 7.01 6.78
N THR A 90 0.79 5.90 6.15
CA THR A 90 1.06 5.85 4.71
C THR A 90 -0.20 6.13 3.90
N THR A 91 -1.33 5.51 4.26
CA THR A 91 -2.59 5.72 3.54
C THR A 91 -3.08 7.16 3.69
N LEU A 92 -2.96 7.76 4.87
CA LEU A 92 -3.30 9.17 5.07
C LEU A 92 -2.44 10.09 4.18
N ALA A 93 -1.12 9.84 4.12
CA ALA A 93 -0.23 10.59 3.24
C ALA A 93 -0.63 10.44 1.76
N LEU A 94 -0.98 9.23 1.31
CA LEU A 94 -1.44 8.99 -0.05
C LEU A 94 -2.78 9.70 -0.33
N VAL A 95 -3.73 9.70 0.60
CA VAL A 95 -5.00 10.43 0.47
C VAL A 95 -4.74 11.92 0.30
N LEU A 96 -3.91 12.52 1.14
CA LEU A 96 -3.56 13.95 1.05
C LEU A 96 -2.91 14.29 -0.30
N LEU A 97 -2.00 13.43 -0.78
CA LEU A 97 -1.33 13.62 -2.08
C LEU A 97 -2.30 13.43 -3.25
N ALA A 98 -3.18 12.44 -3.20
CA ALA A 98 -4.18 12.22 -4.24
C ALA A 98 -5.18 13.39 -4.31
N VAL A 99 -5.65 13.89 -3.17
CA VAL A 99 -6.52 15.07 -3.09
C VAL A 99 -5.79 16.32 -3.60
N TRP A 100 -4.56 16.56 -3.15
CA TRP A 100 -3.77 17.68 -3.66
C TRP A 100 -3.61 17.62 -5.19
N ARG A 101 -3.28 16.44 -5.72
CA ARG A 101 -3.09 16.27 -7.15
C ARG A 101 -4.39 16.44 -7.93
N GLY A 102 -5.50 15.87 -7.43
CA GLY A 102 -6.80 15.91 -8.11
C GLY A 102 -7.52 17.26 -8.00
N ALA A 103 -7.40 17.97 -6.88
CA ALA A 103 -8.09 19.23 -6.64
C ALA A 103 -7.25 20.47 -7.01
N GLY A 104 -5.91 20.37 -6.91
CA GLY A 104 -5.01 21.52 -7.04
C GLY A 104 -4.32 21.67 -8.40
N SER A 105 -4.48 20.71 -9.33
CA SER A 105 -3.73 20.71 -10.58
C SER A 105 -4.49 19.98 -11.69
N ALA A 106 -4.32 20.43 -12.94
CA ALA A 106 -4.80 19.67 -14.09
C ALA A 106 -4.07 18.31 -14.14
N PRO A 107 -4.77 17.18 -14.42
CA PRO A 107 -4.18 15.83 -14.39
C PRO A 107 -2.97 15.65 -15.30
N ASP A 108 -2.95 16.38 -16.42
CA ASP A 108 -1.90 16.39 -17.44
C ASP A 108 -0.72 17.32 -17.12
N SER A 109 -0.84 18.16 -16.07
CA SER A 109 0.21 19.09 -15.67
C SER A 109 1.39 18.35 -15.03
N ARG A 110 2.61 18.92 -15.22
CA ARG A 110 3.82 18.39 -14.58
C ARG A 110 3.75 18.58 -13.05
N PRO A 111 4.00 17.53 -12.25
CA PRO A 111 4.02 17.66 -10.80
C PRO A 111 5.16 18.59 -10.34
N SER A 112 4.95 19.35 -9.26
CA SER A 112 6.02 20.15 -8.64
C SER A 112 7.07 19.25 -7.98
N TRP A 113 8.28 19.76 -7.76
CA TRP A 113 9.32 19.01 -7.05
C TRP A 113 8.95 18.73 -5.59
N LEU A 114 8.24 19.66 -4.93
CA LEU A 114 7.74 19.43 -3.58
C LEU A 114 6.76 18.26 -3.57
N PHE A 115 5.81 18.21 -4.51
CA PHE A 115 4.89 17.09 -4.64
C PHE A 115 5.64 15.77 -4.88
N MET A 116 6.64 15.76 -5.78
CA MET A 116 7.44 14.57 -6.07
C MET A 116 8.23 14.08 -4.86
N SER A 117 8.83 14.98 -4.08
CA SER A 117 9.56 14.62 -2.86
C SER A 117 8.64 13.97 -1.83
N LEU A 118 7.45 14.52 -1.63
CA LEU A 118 6.47 13.95 -0.71
C LEU A 118 5.90 12.62 -1.21
N LEU A 119 5.68 12.48 -2.53
CA LEU A 119 5.23 11.23 -3.12
C LEU A 119 6.30 10.12 -3.00
N LEU A 120 7.57 10.45 -3.22
CA LEU A 120 8.68 9.51 -3.01
C LEU A 120 8.78 9.08 -1.55
N ALA A 121 8.62 10.00 -0.60
CA ALA A 121 8.59 9.66 0.81
C ALA A 121 7.39 8.76 1.18
N ALA A 122 6.19 9.05 0.66
CA ALA A 122 5.01 8.23 0.87
C ALA A 122 5.17 6.84 0.23
N THR A 123 5.80 6.76 -0.94
CA THR A 123 6.11 5.48 -1.61
C THR A 123 7.11 4.66 -0.81
N ALA A 124 8.15 5.28 -0.25
CA ALA A 124 9.08 4.61 0.65
C ALA A 124 8.38 4.09 1.91
N ALA A 125 7.48 4.90 2.50
CA ALA A 125 6.67 4.48 3.65
C ALA A 125 5.74 3.30 3.29
N LEU A 126 5.19 3.27 2.06
CA LEU A 126 4.39 2.15 1.57
C LEU A 126 5.22 0.85 1.46
N ILE A 127 6.45 0.94 0.97
CA ILE A 127 7.38 -0.20 0.90
C ILE A 127 7.67 -0.72 2.31
N VAL A 128 7.96 0.17 3.26
CA VAL A 128 8.16 -0.21 4.67
C VAL A 128 6.92 -0.87 5.24
N THR A 129 5.74 -0.34 4.94
CA THR A 129 4.45 -0.94 5.36
C THR A 129 4.30 -2.36 4.82
N GLY A 130 4.60 -2.58 3.53
CA GLY A 130 4.59 -3.91 2.90
C GLY A 130 5.58 -4.87 3.55
N TYR A 131 6.82 -4.41 3.82
CA TYR A 131 7.84 -5.19 4.51
C TYR A 131 7.37 -5.63 5.91
N ARG A 132 6.78 -4.72 6.70
CA ARG A 132 6.22 -5.03 8.03
C ARG A 132 5.06 -6.01 7.94
N GLY A 133 4.23 -5.92 6.90
CA GLY A 133 3.17 -6.91 6.63
C GLY A 133 3.74 -8.30 6.37
N GLY A 134 4.78 -8.40 5.54
CA GLY A 134 5.50 -9.64 5.29
C GLY A 134 6.17 -10.21 6.57
N GLU A 135 6.77 -9.36 7.40
CA GLU A 135 7.36 -9.76 8.68
C GLU A 135 6.32 -10.40 9.61
N ASN A 136 5.08 -9.89 9.65
CA ASN A 136 3.99 -10.47 10.42
C ASN A 136 3.71 -11.93 10.01
N VAL A 137 3.75 -12.23 8.73
CA VAL A 137 3.52 -13.58 8.20
C VAL A 137 4.73 -14.49 8.45
N TYR A 138 5.92 -14.08 7.96
CA TYR A 138 7.10 -14.95 7.93
C TYR A 138 7.78 -15.11 9.29
N ARG A 139 7.76 -14.07 10.13
CA ARG A 139 8.43 -14.11 11.44
C ARG A 139 7.50 -14.48 12.60
N TYR A 140 6.25 -14.05 12.51
CA TYR A 140 5.29 -14.21 13.61
C TYR A 140 4.17 -15.20 13.28
N GLY A 141 4.13 -15.79 12.06
CA GLY A 141 3.13 -16.78 11.66
C GLY A 141 1.70 -16.25 11.61
N VAL A 142 1.50 -14.93 11.47
CA VAL A 142 0.17 -14.33 11.46
C VAL A 142 -0.60 -14.77 10.21
N GLY A 143 -1.75 -15.42 10.44
CA GLY A 143 -2.60 -15.93 9.35
C GLY A 143 -2.12 -17.24 8.71
N VAL A 144 -1.05 -17.85 9.23
CA VAL A 144 -0.60 -19.19 8.81
C VAL A 144 -1.25 -20.24 9.69
N GLN A 145 -1.92 -21.24 9.10
CA GLN A 145 -2.38 -22.41 9.83
C GLN A 145 -1.16 -23.28 10.16
N ALA A 146 -0.87 -23.46 11.46
CA ALA A 146 0.07 -24.50 11.85
C ALA A 146 -0.54 -25.86 11.44
N GLU A 147 0.15 -26.63 10.60
CA GLU A 147 -0.21 -28.03 10.40
C GLU A 147 -0.18 -28.71 11.77
N ALA A 148 -1.31 -29.33 12.14
CA ALA A 148 -1.32 -30.21 13.30
C ALA A 148 -0.22 -31.26 13.08
N PRO A 149 0.63 -31.55 14.11
CA PRO A 149 1.59 -32.63 13.98
C PRO A 149 0.84 -33.87 13.56
N THR A 150 1.14 -34.42 12.40
CA THR A 150 0.66 -35.73 12.01
C THR A 150 1.23 -36.70 13.03
N GLY A 151 0.43 -37.03 14.05
CA GLY A 151 0.79 -38.01 15.05
C GLY A 151 1.11 -39.30 14.33
N GLY A 152 2.39 -39.61 14.22
CA GLY A 152 2.86 -40.93 13.83
C GLY A 152 2.44 -41.90 14.92
N ALA A 153 1.33 -42.57 14.69
CA ALA A 153 1.06 -43.82 15.37
C ALA A 153 2.05 -44.86 14.83
N HIS A 154 3.04 -45.19 15.62
CA HIS A 154 3.83 -46.42 15.51
C HIS A 154 3.60 -47.28 16.74
#